data_9b177dcc4f15dbfed19d3cee0135c954
#
_entry.id   9b177dcc4f15dbfed19d3cee0135c954
#
_cell.length_a   1.000
_cell.length_b   1.000
_cell.length_c   1.000
_cell.angle_alpha   90.00
_cell.angle_beta   90.00
_cell.angle_gamma   90.00
#
_symmetry.space_group_name_H-M   'P 1'
#
loop_
_entity.id
_entity.type
_entity.pdbx_description
1 polymer ?
#
loop_
_entity_poly.entity_id
_entity_poly.type
_entity_poly.pdbx_seq_one_letter_code
_entity_poly.pdbx_strand_id
1 'polypeptide(L)'
;MQRKNVVLEIVQKNPGIRFNEIMKLSNIKNGTLSHYVRKLEEESSIELERSPRVTRLYPAGIGENEAKICKVLTIESQRKIMMFLLDKKVATSVEIRNFIKKSPSVVSVNLSQLFREKIINKQYDIPSNKYSLRNPKEVRGII
;
A
#
# COMPACT_ATOMS: atom_id res chain seq x y z
N MET A 1 8.76 26.81 6.62
CA MET A 1 8.90 25.42 7.07
C MET A 1 10.16 24.82 6.52
N GLN A 2 10.93 24.12 7.32
CA GLN A 2 12.14 23.44 6.85
C GLN A 2 11.78 22.31 5.89
N ARG A 3 12.61 22.13 4.85
CA ARG A 3 12.37 21.07 3.85
C ARG A 3 12.35 19.68 4.45
N LYS A 4 13.19 19.43 5.47
CA LYS A 4 13.18 18.14 6.18
C LYS A 4 11.81 17.85 6.78
N ASN A 5 11.15 18.84 7.36
CA ASN A 5 9.81 18.69 7.93
C ASN A 5 8.76 18.47 6.86
N VAL A 6 8.93 19.08 5.68
CA VAL A 6 8.03 18.83 4.55
C VAL A 6 8.10 17.36 4.13
N VAL A 7 9.32 16.80 4.05
CA VAL A 7 9.51 15.40 3.71
C VAL A 7 8.85 14.49 4.76
N LEU A 8 9.07 14.76 6.04
CA LEU A 8 8.48 13.98 7.12
C LEU A 8 6.95 14.02 7.04
N GLU A 9 6.37 15.19 6.81
CA GLU A 9 4.92 15.34 6.70
C GLU A 9 4.37 14.51 5.53
N ILE A 10 5.05 14.52 4.38
CA ILE A 10 4.63 13.72 3.22
C ILE A 10 4.61 12.24 3.58
N VAL A 11 5.65 11.75 4.26
CA VAL A 11 5.73 10.35 4.67
C VAL A 11 4.63 10.01 5.67
N GLN A 12 4.37 10.88 6.63
CA GLN A 12 3.32 10.67 7.65
C GLN A 12 1.92 10.60 7.03
N LYS A 13 1.65 11.41 6.01
CA LYS A 13 0.37 11.42 5.31
C LYS A 13 0.25 10.32 4.27
N ASN A 14 1.36 9.77 3.82
CA ASN A 14 1.39 8.78 2.75
C ASN A 14 2.32 7.61 3.10
N PRO A 15 2.01 6.81 4.14
CA PRO A 15 2.87 5.69 4.50
C PRO A 15 3.03 4.73 3.32
N GLY A 16 4.25 4.28 3.08
CA GLY A 16 4.57 3.42 1.94
C GLY A 16 4.87 4.17 0.66
N ILE A 17 4.89 5.49 0.70
CA ILE A 17 5.20 6.31 -0.48
C ILE A 17 6.60 5.98 -1.00
N ARG A 18 6.76 5.99 -2.33
CA ARG A 18 8.04 5.74 -2.96
C ARG A 18 8.88 7.01 -2.99
N PHE A 19 10.19 6.84 -2.91
CA PHE A 19 11.15 7.94 -2.95
C PHE A 19 10.91 8.87 -4.14
N ASN A 20 10.69 8.30 -5.34
CA ASN A 20 10.47 9.09 -6.54
C ASN A 20 9.19 9.94 -6.46
N GLU A 21 8.17 9.46 -5.78
CA GLU A 21 6.93 10.22 -5.61
C GLU A 21 7.12 11.38 -4.65
N ILE A 22 7.96 11.22 -3.64
CA ILE A 22 8.29 12.33 -2.74
C ILE A 22 8.98 13.44 -3.52
N MET A 23 9.88 13.09 -4.44
CA MET A 23 10.51 14.10 -5.31
C MET A 23 9.49 14.90 -6.10
N LYS A 24 8.49 14.21 -6.65
CA LYS A 24 7.43 14.85 -7.43
C LYS A 24 6.56 15.78 -6.57
N LEU A 25 6.17 15.32 -5.40
CA LEU A 25 5.30 16.08 -4.51
C LEU A 25 5.98 17.27 -3.87
N SER A 26 7.25 17.11 -3.49
CA SER A 26 8.02 18.13 -2.77
C SER A 26 8.79 19.06 -3.69
N ASN A 27 9.00 18.65 -4.93
CA ASN A 27 9.87 19.33 -5.88
C ASN A 27 11.32 19.42 -5.37
N ILE A 28 11.73 18.51 -4.52
CA ILE A 28 13.11 18.41 -4.00
C ILE A 28 13.87 17.43 -4.87
N LYS A 29 15.11 17.81 -5.26
CA LYS A 29 15.95 16.99 -6.12
C LYS A 29 16.53 15.79 -5.36
N ASN A 30 16.92 14.76 -6.10
CA ASN A 30 17.40 13.49 -5.59
C ASN A 30 18.47 13.64 -4.50
N GLY A 31 19.55 14.38 -4.76
CA GLY A 31 20.65 14.52 -3.81
C GLY A 31 20.21 15.17 -2.51
N THR A 32 19.42 16.21 -2.59
CA THR A 32 18.91 16.92 -1.42
C THR A 32 17.90 16.04 -0.66
N LEU A 33 17.01 15.37 -1.39
CA LEU A 33 16.05 14.47 -0.77
C LEU A 33 16.75 13.31 -0.06
N SER A 34 17.74 12.70 -0.70
CA SER A 34 18.54 11.63 -0.10
C SER A 34 19.18 12.07 1.22
N HIS A 35 19.65 13.29 1.29
CA HIS A 35 20.24 13.87 2.50
C HIS A 35 19.18 13.97 3.62
N TYR A 36 18.00 14.50 3.32
CA TYR A 36 16.92 14.62 4.31
C TYR A 36 16.39 13.26 4.77
N VAL A 37 16.23 12.33 3.83
CA VAL A 37 15.78 10.97 4.15
C VAL A 37 16.76 10.29 5.11
N ARG A 38 18.07 10.40 4.84
CA ARG A 38 19.09 9.85 5.73
C ARG A 38 19.01 10.45 7.12
N LYS A 39 18.85 11.78 7.20
CA LYS A 39 18.72 12.45 8.49
C LYS A 39 17.49 11.98 9.27
N LEU A 40 16.34 11.87 8.60
CA LEU A 40 15.12 11.40 9.22
C LEU A 40 15.23 9.95 9.69
N GLU A 41 15.92 9.11 8.93
CA GLU A 41 16.17 7.73 9.33
C GLU A 41 17.09 7.67 10.56
N GLU A 42 18.16 8.46 10.57
CA GLU A 42 19.09 8.54 11.71
C GLU A 42 18.39 9.04 12.99
N GLU A 43 17.45 9.96 12.84
CA GLU A 43 16.64 10.48 13.95
C GLU A 43 15.53 9.53 14.38
N SER A 44 15.39 8.39 13.72
CA SER A 44 14.33 7.41 13.95
C SER A 44 12.92 7.98 13.74
N SER A 45 12.78 8.95 12.85
CA SER A 45 11.50 9.54 12.49
C SER A 45 10.80 8.79 11.37
N ILE A 46 11.54 8.06 10.56
CA ILE A 46 11.02 7.24 9.46
C ILE A 46 11.73 5.90 9.41
N GLU A 47 11.07 4.95 8.76
CA GLU A 47 11.62 3.64 8.44
C GLU A 47 11.63 3.46 6.93
N LEU A 48 12.65 2.78 6.41
CA LEU A 48 12.81 2.54 4.98
C LEU A 48 12.65 1.07 4.65
N GLU A 49 11.87 0.80 3.61
CA GLU A 49 11.82 -0.51 2.99
C GLU A 49 12.58 -0.43 1.67
N ARG A 50 13.76 -1.03 1.64
CA ARG A 50 14.60 -1.03 0.43
C ARG A 50 14.41 -2.34 -0.32
N SER A 51 14.09 -2.21 -1.61
CA SER A 51 14.04 -3.34 -2.53
C SER A 51 14.84 -3.00 -3.78
N PRO A 52 15.16 -3.99 -4.65
CA PRO A 52 15.99 -3.72 -5.83
C PRO A 52 15.47 -2.64 -6.76
N ARG A 53 14.15 -2.42 -6.81
CA ARG A 53 13.54 -1.50 -7.77
C ARG A 53 12.99 -0.24 -7.14
N VAL A 54 12.70 -0.26 -5.84
CA VAL A 54 11.98 0.84 -5.21
C VAL A 54 12.34 0.95 -3.74
N THR A 55 12.40 2.18 -3.24
CA THR A 55 12.52 2.46 -1.81
C THR A 55 11.21 3.09 -1.36
N ARG A 56 10.60 2.50 -0.33
CA ARG A 56 9.37 3.00 0.28
C ARG A 56 9.67 3.52 1.68
N LEU A 57 8.95 4.57 2.05
CA LEU A 57 9.16 5.25 3.32
C LEU A 57 7.90 5.16 4.17
N TYR A 58 8.11 4.90 5.45
CA TYR A 58 7.05 4.77 6.45
C TYR A 58 7.34 5.62 7.66
N PRO A 59 6.31 6.13 8.35
CA PRO A 59 6.53 6.77 9.66
C PRO A 59 7.10 5.77 10.65
N ALA A 60 7.95 6.22 11.54
CA ALA A 60 8.48 5.37 12.60
C ALA A 60 7.34 4.86 13.49
N GLY A 61 7.49 3.63 13.96
CA GLY A 61 6.51 3.01 14.85
C GLY A 61 5.28 2.44 14.17
N ILE A 62 5.22 2.46 12.85
CA ILE A 62 4.10 1.85 12.13
C ILE A 62 4.11 0.34 12.35
N GLY A 63 2.94 -0.25 12.61
CA GLY A 63 2.82 -1.70 12.76
C GLY A 63 3.05 -2.44 11.46
N GLU A 64 3.50 -3.69 11.55
CA GLU A 64 3.80 -4.51 10.37
C GLU A 64 2.57 -4.66 9.46
N ASN A 65 1.41 -4.97 10.03
CA ASN A 65 0.18 -5.10 9.25
C ASN A 65 -0.26 -3.79 8.63
N GLU A 66 -0.17 -2.71 9.39
CA GLU A 66 -0.52 -1.38 8.88
C GLU A 66 0.39 -1.00 7.71
N ALA A 67 1.69 -1.26 7.82
CA ALA A 67 2.64 -1.00 6.74
C ALA A 67 2.30 -1.79 5.48
N LYS A 68 1.93 -3.06 5.61
CA LYS A 68 1.51 -3.90 4.48
C LYS A 68 0.27 -3.34 3.81
N ILE A 69 -0.73 -2.95 4.59
CA ILE A 69 -1.98 -2.39 4.05
C ILE A 69 -1.70 -1.07 3.34
N CYS A 70 -0.92 -0.19 3.93
CA CYS A 70 -0.56 1.08 3.32
C CYS A 70 0.16 0.86 1.97
N LYS A 71 1.09 -0.09 1.92
CA LYS A 71 1.80 -0.43 0.69
C LYS A 71 0.83 -0.89 -0.40
N VAL A 72 -0.07 -1.80 -0.06
CA VAL A 72 -1.07 -2.33 -0.99
C VAL A 72 -1.96 -1.21 -1.53
N LEU A 73 -2.35 -0.28 -0.68
CA LEU A 73 -3.19 0.85 -1.07
C LEU A 73 -2.49 1.82 -2.03
N THR A 74 -1.16 1.76 -2.16
CA THR A 74 -0.44 2.55 -3.17
C THR A 74 -0.49 1.91 -4.56
N ILE A 75 -0.86 0.63 -4.66
CA ILE A 75 -0.91 -0.11 -5.92
C ILE A 75 -2.35 -0.05 -6.43
N GLU A 76 -2.56 0.60 -7.56
CA GLU A 76 -3.90 0.92 -8.06
C GLU A 76 -4.84 -0.28 -8.12
N SER A 77 -4.41 -1.38 -8.76
CA SER A 77 -5.26 -2.56 -8.90
C SER A 77 -5.60 -3.18 -7.55
N GLN A 78 -4.64 -3.25 -6.65
CA GLN A 78 -4.84 -3.81 -5.32
C GLN A 78 -5.71 -2.91 -4.45
N ARG A 79 -5.51 -1.59 -4.53
CA ARG A 79 -6.36 -0.61 -3.85
C ARG A 79 -7.82 -0.77 -4.27
N LYS A 80 -8.07 -0.88 -5.57
CA LYS A 80 -9.43 -1.06 -6.10
C LYS A 80 -10.07 -2.34 -5.58
N ILE A 81 -9.32 -3.43 -5.53
CA ILE A 81 -9.81 -4.70 -4.98
C ILE A 81 -10.17 -4.51 -3.51
N MET A 82 -9.30 -3.89 -2.73
CA MET A 82 -9.54 -3.69 -1.30
C MET A 82 -10.75 -2.80 -1.04
N MET A 83 -10.91 -1.72 -1.80
CA MET A 83 -12.06 -0.83 -1.67
C MET A 83 -13.36 -1.56 -2.03
N PHE A 84 -13.33 -2.38 -3.07
CA PHE A 84 -14.48 -3.18 -3.47
C PHE A 84 -14.87 -4.18 -2.39
N LEU A 85 -13.89 -4.89 -1.82
CA LEU A 85 -14.13 -5.85 -0.75
C LEU A 85 -14.59 -5.16 0.55
N LEU A 86 -14.12 -3.96 0.81
CA LEU A 86 -14.57 -3.20 1.97
C LEU A 86 -16.07 -2.87 1.85
N ASP A 87 -16.51 -2.52 0.65
CA ASP A 87 -17.91 -2.19 0.36
C ASP A 87 -18.80 -3.45 0.33
N LYS A 88 -18.39 -4.47 -0.42
CA LYS A 88 -19.20 -5.68 -0.66
C LYS A 88 -19.10 -6.71 0.44
N LYS A 89 -18.07 -6.65 1.27
CA LYS A 89 -17.73 -7.61 2.32
C LYS A 89 -17.22 -8.95 1.78
N VAL A 90 -17.94 -9.55 0.85
CA VAL A 90 -17.54 -10.80 0.18
C VAL A 90 -17.79 -10.64 -1.32
N ALA A 91 -16.85 -11.08 -2.13
CA ALA A 91 -16.99 -11.03 -3.59
C ALA A 91 -16.29 -12.21 -4.24
N THR A 92 -16.83 -12.63 -5.38
CA THR A 92 -16.20 -13.67 -6.21
C THR A 92 -15.12 -13.06 -7.11
N SER A 93 -14.23 -13.90 -7.64
CA SER A 93 -13.21 -13.45 -8.59
C SER A 93 -13.85 -12.81 -9.84
N VAL A 94 -15.00 -13.32 -10.27
CA VAL A 94 -15.72 -12.77 -11.42
C VAL A 94 -16.24 -11.37 -11.11
N GLU A 95 -16.85 -11.17 -9.95
CA GLU A 95 -17.33 -9.86 -9.52
C GLU A 95 -16.19 -8.84 -9.41
N ILE A 96 -15.05 -9.25 -8.84
CA ILE A 96 -13.88 -8.40 -8.72
C ILE A 96 -13.37 -8.01 -10.10
N ARG A 97 -13.23 -8.99 -10.99
CA ARG A 97 -12.76 -8.77 -12.37
C ARG A 97 -13.66 -7.78 -13.10
N ASN A 98 -14.97 -7.94 -12.99
CA ASN A 98 -15.92 -7.04 -13.64
C ASN A 98 -15.85 -5.62 -13.09
N PHE A 99 -15.59 -5.49 -11.79
CA PHE A 99 -15.48 -4.18 -11.16
C PHE A 99 -14.21 -3.44 -11.58
N ILE A 100 -13.03 -4.09 -11.48
CA ILE A 100 -11.78 -3.43 -11.78
C ILE A 100 -11.45 -3.36 -13.28
N LYS A 101 -12.18 -4.11 -14.10
CA LYS A 101 -12.05 -4.11 -15.57
C LYS A 101 -10.64 -4.42 -16.05
N LYS A 102 -9.99 -5.41 -15.43
CA LYS A 102 -8.69 -5.92 -15.82
C LYS A 102 -8.83 -7.36 -16.30
N SER A 103 -7.79 -7.86 -16.99
CA SER A 103 -7.78 -9.22 -17.49
C SER A 103 -7.81 -10.25 -16.36
N PRO A 104 -8.31 -11.47 -16.61
CA PRO A 104 -8.30 -12.52 -15.58
C PRO A 104 -6.92 -12.78 -14.99
N SER A 105 -5.87 -12.74 -15.81
CA SER A 105 -4.51 -12.98 -15.32
C SER A 105 -4.03 -11.87 -14.39
N VAL A 106 -4.33 -10.61 -14.69
CA VAL A 106 -3.98 -9.48 -13.80
C VAL A 106 -4.70 -9.60 -12.47
N VAL A 107 -6.00 -9.91 -12.49
CA VAL A 107 -6.79 -10.08 -11.27
C VAL A 107 -6.25 -11.24 -10.44
N SER A 108 -5.95 -12.38 -11.09
CA SER A 108 -5.43 -13.57 -10.42
C SER A 108 -4.11 -13.28 -9.72
N VAL A 109 -3.19 -12.60 -10.38
CA VAL A 109 -1.89 -12.24 -9.79
C VAL A 109 -2.08 -11.34 -8.57
N ASN A 110 -2.93 -10.32 -8.67
CA ASN A 110 -3.18 -9.40 -7.56
C ASN A 110 -3.85 -10.10 -6.38
N LEU A 111 -4.85 -10.94 -6.64
CA LEU A 111 -5.51 -11.71 -5.58
C LEU A 111 -4.54 -12.67 -4.89
N SER A 112 -3.68 -13.34 -5.66
CA SER A 112 -2.67 -14.24 -5.11
C SER A 112 -1.69 -13.51 -4.20
N GLN A 113 -1.25 -12.32 -4.60
CA GLN A 113 -0.35 -11.50 -3.79
C GLN A 113 -1.01 -11.06 -2.49
N LEU A 114 -2.24 -10.54 -2.56
CA LEU A 114 -2.99 -10.12 -1.39
C LEU A 114 -3.25 -11.29 -0.42
N PHE A 115 -3.56 -12.45 -0.95
CA PHE A 115 -3.77 -13.64 -0.13
C PHE A 115 -2.48 -14.10 0.55
N ARG A 116 -1.37 -14.10 -0.20
CA ARG A 116 -0.05 -14.47 0.32
C ARG A 116 0.41 -13.56 1.44
N GLU A 117 0.10 -12.26 1.31
CA GLU A 117 0.41 -11.25 2.34
C GLU A 117 -0.58 -11.27 3.51
N LYS A 118 -1.54 -12.16 3.50
CA LYS A 118 -2.56 -12.32 4.54
C LYS A 118 -3.44 -11.07 4.73
N ILE A 119 -3.66 -10.35 3.64
CA ILE A 119 -4.52 -9.16 3.63
C ILE A 119 -5.96 -9.54 3.32
N ILE A 120 -6.16 -10.58 2.50
CA ILE A 120 -7.48 -11.11 2.18
C ILE A 120 -7.57 -12.58 2.56
N ASN A 121 -8.81 -13.02 2.80
CA ASN A 121 -9.16 -14.42 2.94
C ASN A 121 -9.67 -14.95 1.61
N LYS A 122 -9.51 -16.26 1.41
CA LYS A 122 -10.02 -16.94 0.23
C LYS A 122 -10.82 -18.16 0.69
N GLN A 123 -12.06 -18.23 0.27
CA GLN A 123 -12.90 -19.38 0.49
C GLN A 123 -13.09 -20.11 -0.83
N TYR A 124 -12.69 -21.37 -0.86
CA TYR A 124 -12.89 -22.20 -2.04
C TYR A 124 -14.35 -22.58 -2.16
N ASP A 125 -14.95 -22.22 -3.29
CA ASP A 125 -16.38 -22.43 -3.53
C ASP A 125 -16.62 -22.70 -5.01
N ILE A 126 -17.80 -23.23 -5.32
CA ILE A 126 -18.22 -23.52 -6.68
C ILE A 126 -19.43 -22.62 -6.99
N PRO A 127 -19.47 -21.96 -8.14
CA PRO A 127 -18.55 -22.04 -9.29
C PRO A 127 -17.30 -21.14 -9.18
N SER A 128 -17.25 -20.24 -8.22
CA SER A 128 -16.14 -19.30 -8.07
C SER A 128 -15.70 -19.17 -6.63
N ASN A 129 -14.39 -19.01 -6.42
CA ASN A 129 -13.87 -18.72 -5.10
C ASN A 129 -14.37 -17.37 -4.62
N LYS A 130 -14.55 -17.26 -3.29
CA LYS A 130 -14.98 -16.01 -2.64
C LYS A 130 -13.85 -15.41 -1.85
N TYR A 131 -13.79 -14.10 -1.86
CA TYR A 131 -12.72 -13.33 -1.21
C TYR A 131 -13.34 -12.31 -0.25
N SER A 132 -12.63 -12.04 0.84
CA SER A 132 -13.00 -11.02 1.82
C SER A 132 -11.75 -10.44 2.45
N LEU A 133 -11.87 -9.23 3.02
CA LEU A 133 -10.76 -8.64 3.77
C LEU A 133 -10.55 -9.41 5.07
N ARG A 134 -9.29 -9.66 5.41
CA ARG A 134 -8.95 -10.36 6.65
C ARG A 134 -9.25 -9.48 7.87
N ASN A 135 -8.97 -8.19 7.77
CA ASN A 135 -9.19 -7.24 8.85
C ASN A 135 -9.81 -5.95 8.31
N PRO A 136 -11.13 -5.98 8.02
CA PRO A 136 -11.79 -4.81 7.43
C PRO A 136 -11.77 -3.58 8.33
N LYS A 137 -11.77 -3.75 9.65
CA LYS A 137 -11.71 -2.62 10.57
C LYS A 137 -10.39 -1.86 10.47
N GLU A 138 -9.28 -2.59 10.36
CA GLU A 138 -7.97 -1.98 10.22
C GLU A 138 -7.85 -1.23 8.89
N VAL A 139 -8.33 -1.84 7.80
CA VAL A 139 -8.34 -1.18 6.49
C VAL A 139 -9.17 0.09 6.53
N ARG A 140 -10.35 0.03 7.13
CA ARG A 140 -11.24 1.20 7.24
C ARG A 140 -10.60 2.31 8.05
N GLY A 141 -9.85 1.98 9.09
CA GLY A 141 -9.16 2.96 9.92
C GLY A 141 -7.99 3.65 9.22
N ILE A 142 -7.37 2.98 8.24
CA ILE A 142 -6.25 3.55 7.46
C ILE A 142 -6.77 4.45 6.34
N ILE A 143 -7.87 4.08 5.72
CA ILE A 143 -8.49 4.87 4.65
C ILE A 143 -9.22 6.06 5.26
#